data_346b2ce8fd6578a05101ab26eed5dec9
#
_entry.id   346b2ce8fd6578a05101ab26eed5dec9
#
_cell.length_a   1.000
_cell.length_b   1.000
_cell.length_c   1.000
_cell.angle_alpha   90.00
_cell.angle_beta   90.00
_cell.angle_gamma   90.00
#
_symmetry.space_group_name_H-M   'P 1'
#
loop_
_entity.id
_entity.type
_entity.pdbx_description
1 polymer ?
#
loop_
_entity_poly.entity_id
_entity_poly.type
_entity_poly.pdbx_seq_one_letter_code
_entity_poly.pdbx_strand_id
1 'polypeptide(L)'
;MSKSSPKGLCCTASWPPTRPTRPLGHPKQGRFEPTHAGLGGYLYVADTLAGAVAEGVLRNQTISKAGVVRRPWLVNKKLVRVSLVSDVTVASVYGSGATKLNLDSALLCGGVSQYSQTRETGTKILLKTKPAFGMRYRCRNHDNLTSLMLITRKDPALSLTLVDEVDIFFDKRGRDLILGVLHTEFQLQYTGLLPN
;
A
#
# COMPACT_ATOMS: atom_id res chain seq x y z
N MET A 1 -13.07 14.72 -0.58
CA MET A 1 -11.76 14.70 0.09
C MET A 1 -11.97 14.13 1.48
N SER A 2 -11.24 13.10 1.85
CA SER A 2 -11.28 12.56 3.21
C SER A 2 -10.05 13.04 3.96
N LYS A 3 -10.24 13.55 5.19
CA LYS A 3 -9.15 13.81 6.12
C LYS A 3 -8.81 12.47 6.79
N SER A 4 -7.56 12.07 6.78
CA SER A 4 -7.08 10.98 7.63
C SER A 4 -6.40 11.60 8.85
N SER A 5 -7.02 11.40 10.01
CA SER A 5 -6.39 11.73 11.32
C SER A 5 -5.12 10.90 11.53
N PRO A 6 -4.20 11.31 12.43
CA PRO A 6 -2.95 10.62 12.70
C PRO A 6 -3.20 9.24 13.30
N LYS A 7 -3.55 8.29 12.46
CA LYS A 7 -3.61 6.86 12.80
C LYS A 7 -2.30 6.23 12.36
N GLY A 8 -1.78 5.30 13.15
CA GLY A 8 -0.62 4.51 12.75
C GLY A 8 -0.88 3.84 11.41
N LEU A 9 -0.05 4.13 10.42
CA LEU A 9 -0.10 3.53 9.09
C LEU A 9 0.82 2.31 9.08
N CYS A 10 0.36 1.22 8.47
CA CYS A 10 1.14 0.00 8.31
C CYS A 10 1.57 -0.16 6.86
N CYS A 11 2.79 -0.59 6.63
CA CYS A 11 3.23 -1.07 5.33
C CYS A 11 4.04 -2.35 5.51
N THR A 12 3.94 -3.27 4.56
CA THR A 12 4.89 -4.38 4.46
C THR A 12 5.90 -4.00 3.40
N ALA A 13 7.13 -3.79 3.82
CA ALA A 13 8.21 -3.41 2.93
C ALA A 13 9.23 -4.54 2.77
N SER A 14 9.62 -4.84 1.56
CA SER A 14 10.85 -5.59 1.23
C SER A 14 11.98 -4.59 1.01
N TRP A 15 12.44 -3.88 2.08
CA TRP A 15 13.35 -2.76 1.91
C TRP A 15 14.38 -2.65 3.05
N PRO A 16 15.64 -2.23 2.78
CA PRO A 16 16.55 -1.83 3.84
C PRO A 16 16.04 -0.57 4.56
N PRO A 17 16.24 -0.46 5.87
CA PRO A 17 15.50 0.42 6.80
C PRO A 17 15.75 1.93 6.68
N THR A 18 16.44 2.41 5.67
CA THR A 18 16.96 3.79 5.66
C THR A 18 16.16 4.80 4.84
N ARG A 19 15.12 4.41 4.08
CA ARG A 19 14.30 5.38 3.31
C ARG A 19 12.84 4.96 3.19
N PRO A 20 11.90 5.71 3.78
CA PRO A 20 10.46 5.42 3.69
C PRO A 20 9.82 5.76 2.33
N THR A 21 10.55 6.39 1.42
CA THR A 21 10.03 6.82 0.11
C THR A 21 10.87 6.23 -1.02
N ARG A 22 10.22 5.62 -2.01
CA ARG A 22 10.89 5.20 -3.25
C ARG A 22 11.18 6.43 -4.10
N PRO A 23 12.45 6.68 -4.51
CA PRO A 23 12.74 7.73 -5.46
C PRO A 23 12.09 7.44 -6.82
N LEU A 24 11.63 8.50 -7.49
CA LEU A 24 11.23 8.43 -8.90
C LEU A 24 12.40 7.91 -9.73
N GLY A 25 12.19 6.85 -10.48
CA GLY A 25 13.24 6.25 -11.33
C GLY A 25 13.40 4.74 -11.18
N HIS A 26 12.84 4.12 -10.13
CA HIS A 26 12.74 2.65 -10.07
C HIS A 26 11.71 2.11 -11.07
N PRO A 27 11.86 0.84 -11.51
CA PRO A 27 10.91 0.25 -12.45
C PRO A 27 9.48 0.45 -11.95
N LYS A 28 8.67 1.07 -12.78
CA LYS A 28 7.27 1.41 -12.51
C LYS A 28 6.45 0.12 -12.38
N GLN A 29 6.30 -0.38 -11.16
CA GLN A 29 5.62 -1.64 -10.87
C GLN A 29 4.28 -1.43 -10.17
N GLY A 30 4.06 -0.27 -9.56
CA GLY A 30 2.85 0.05 -8.82
C GLY A 30 1.75 0.65 -9.69
N ARG A 31 0.50 0.49 -9.23
CA ARG A 31 -0.71 0.93 -9.95
C ARG A 31 -0.81 2.45 -10.08
N PHE A 32 -0.46 3.20 -9.04
CA PHE A 32 -0.66 4.64 -8.94
C PHE A 32 0.64 5.44 -8.76
N GLU A 33 1.77 4.85 -9.12
CA GLU A 33 3.07 5.53 -9.02
C GLU A 33 3.09 6.79 -9.88
N PRO A 34 3.50 7.94 -9.32
CA PRO A 34 3.55 9.18 -10.05
C PRO A 34 4.49 9.10 -11.25
N THR A 35 4.07 9.67 -12.37
CA THR A 35 4.89 9.80 -13.59
C THR A 35 5.51 11.19 -13.74
N HIS A 36 5.12 12.14 -12.87
CA HIS A 36 5.59 13.53 -12.92
C HIS A 36 6.57 13.82 -11.77
N ALA A 37 7.77 14.31 -12.11
CA ALA A 37 8.84 14.56 -11.14
C ALA A 37 8.46 15.56 -10.02
N GLY A 38 7.59 16.53 -10.32
CA GLY A 38 7.13 17.52 -9.35
C GLY A 38 6.27 16.99 -8.21
N LEU A 39 5.87 15.69 -8.25
CA LEU A 39 5.16 15.03 -7.17
C LEU A 39 6.10 14.40 -6.13
N GLY A 40 7.41 14.38 -6.38
CA GLY A 40 8.39 13.81 -5.47
C GLY A 40 8.42 12.27 -5.48
N GLY A 41 8.89 11.66 -4.40
CA GLY A 41 8.83 10.23 -4.17
C GLY A 41 7.42 9.76 -3.79
N TYR A 42 7.26 8.45 -3.60
CA TYR A 42 5.97 7.89 -3.18
C TYR A 42 6.17 6.72 -2.21
N LEU A 43 5.11 6.45 -1.43
CA LEU A 43 5.04 5.36 -0.47
C LEU A 43 3.65 4.74 -0.50
N TYR A 44 3.58 3.41 -0.53
CA TYR A 44 2.33 2.68 -0.32
C TYR A 44 2.19 2.29 1.15
N VAL A 45 1.07 2.65 1.75
CA VAL A 45 0.73 2.34 3.14
C VAL A 45 -0.74 1.94 3.26
N ALA A 46 -1.11 1.37 4.40
CA ALA A 46 -2.50 1.11 4.73
C ALA A 46 -2.80 1.59 6.16
N ASP A 47 -4.06 1.90 6.42
CA ASP A 47 -4.55 2.28 7.74
C ASP A 47 -4.90 1.06 8.62
N THR A 48 -4.81 -0.15 8.05
CA THR A 48 -4.99 -1.42 8.75
C THR A 48 -3.87 -2.40 8.41
N LEU A 49 -3.60 -3.33 9.32
CA LEU A 49 -2.65 -4.42 9.08
C LEU A 49 -3.12 -5.31 7.91
N ALA A 50 -4.42 -5.59 7.83
CA ALA A 50 -5.00 -6.36 6.73
C ALA A 50 -4.79 -5.68 5.36
N GLY A 51 -4.97 -4.36 5.27
CA GLY A 51 -4.66 -3.60 4.05
C GLY A 51 -3.18 -3.67 3.66
N ALA A 52 -2.28 -3.60 4.65
CA ALA A 52 -0.85 -3.75 4.42
C ALA A 52 -0.49 -5.16 3.93
N VAL A 53 -1.12 -6.20 4.47
CA VAL A 53 -0.96 -7.60 4.01
C VAL A 53 -1.50 -7.78 2.59
N ALA A 54 -2.68 -7.24 2.29
CA ALA A 54 -3.27 -7.30 0.95
C ALA A 54 -2.34 -6.73 -0.14
N GLU A 55 -1.71 -5.59 0.15
CA GLU A 55 -0.87 -4.89 -0.83
C GLU A 55 0.62 -5.30 -0.78
N GLY A 56 1.15 -5.66 0.37
CA GLY A 56 2.57 -5.96 0.51
C GLY A 56 2.92 -7.44 0.44
N VAL A 57 1.99 -8.31 0.82
CA VAL A 57 2.19 -9.77 0.81
C VAL A 57 1.44 -10.43 -0.36
N LEU A 58 0.16 -10.12 -0.54
CA LEU A 58 -0.73 -10.85 -1.44
C LEU A 58 -0.86 -10.24 -2.84
N ARG A 59 -0.49 -8.98 -3.04
CA ARG A 59 -0.77 -8.22 -4.26
C ARG A 59 -0.42 -8.91 -5.57
N ASN A 60 0.76 -9.54 -5.63
CA ASN A 60 1.29 -10.16 -6.84
C ASN A 60 1.28 -11.69 -6.76
N GLN A 61 0.51 -12.24 -5.82
CA GLN A 61 0.45 -13.68 -5.61
C GLN A 61 -0.79 -14.28 -6.30
N THR A 62 -0.61 -15.44 -6.85
CA THR A 62 -1.73 -16.27 -7.31
C THR A 62 -2.18 -17.13 -6.15
N ILE A 63 -3.32 -16.78 -5.56
CA ILE A 63 -3.91 -17.54 -4.46
C ILE A 63 -4.58 -18.78 -5.04
N SER A 64 -4.12 -19.96 -4.62
CA SER A 64 -4.72 -21.23 -5.01
C SER A 64 -6.07 -21.44 -4.30
N LYS A 65 -6.92 -22.31 -4.86
CA LYS A 65 -8.19 -22.70 -4.19
C LYS A 65 -7.97 -23.35 -2.81
N ALA A 66 -6.80 -23.93 -2.58
CA ALA A 66 -6.44 -24.51 -1.28
C ALA A 66 -6.11 -23.46 -0.20
N GLY A 67 -6.03 -22.17 -0.55
CA GLY A 67 -5.77 -21.11 0.42
C GLY A 67 -4.40 -21.16 1.08
N VAL A 68 -3.37 -21.69 0.41
CA VAL A 68 -2.05 -21.92 1.00
C VAL A 68 -1.12 -20.75 0.73
N VAL A 69 -0.54 -20.21 1.80
CA VAL A 69 0.54 -19.20 1.77
C VAL A 69 1.89 -19.91 1.62
N ARG A 70 2.73 -19.40 0.74
CA ARG A 70 4.06 -19.95 0.47
C ARG A 70 5.15 -19.15 1.19
N ARG A 71 6.18 -19.83 1.68
CA ARG A 71 7.33 -19.21 2.34
C ARG A 71 7.93 -18.01 1.59
N PRO A 72 8.15 -18.05 0.25
CA PRO A 72 8.69 -16.91 -0.49
C PRO A 72 7.84 -15.62 -0.41
N TRP A 73 6.56 -15.71 -0.04
CA TRP A 73 5.70 -14.53 0.11
C TRP A 73 5.99 -13.76 1.41
N LEU A 74 6.61 -14.42 2.39
CA LEU A 74 6.83 -13.90 3.74
C LEU A 74 8.30 -13.54 4.01
N VAL A 75 9.25 -14.32 3.50
CA VAL A 75 10.68 -14.08 3.75
C VAL A 75 11.15 -12.75 3.14
N ASN A 76 12.14 -12.14 3.78
CA ASN A 76 12.73 -10.86 3.37
C ASN A 76 11.73 -9.70 3.35
N LYS A 77 10.70 -9.77 4.16
CA LYS A 77 9.73 -8.70 4.33
C LYS A 77 9.66 -8.26 5.79
N LYS A 78 9.40 -6.98 5.97
CA LYS A 78 9.19 -6.37 7.28
C LYS A 78 7.83 -5.70 7.33
N LEU A 79 7.17 -5.79 8.46
CA LEU A 79 6.07 -4.93 8.82
C LEU A 79 6.65 -3.65 9.40
N VAL A 80 6.33 -2.53 8.78
CA VAL A 80 6.77 -1.21 9.23
C VAL A 80 5.54 -0.40 9.61
N ARG A 81 5.52 0.14 10.80
CA ARG A 81 4.48 1.05 11.28
C ARG A 81 5.02 2.48 11.31
N VAL A 82 4.35 3.37 10.63
CA VAL A 82 4.67 4.80 10.60
C VAL A 82 3.49 5.63 11.09
N SER A 83 3.77 6.81 11.60
CA SER A 83 2.77 7.81 11.98
C SER A 83 2.92 9.04 11.11
N LEU A 84 1.79 9.63 10.69
CA LEU A 84 1.78 10.97 10.11
C LEU A 84 2.00 12.00 11.22
N VAL A 85 2.90 12.94 10.99
CA VAL A 85 3.15 14.05 11.94
C VAL A 85 1.98 15.04 11.93
N SER A 86 1.29 15.16 10.81
CA SER A 86 0.11 16.03 10.64
C SER A 86 -0.93 15.38 9.75
N ASP A 87 -2.17 15.89 9.83
CA ASP A 87 -3.25 15.47 8.94
C ASP A 87 -2.90 15.75 7.48
N VAL A 88 -3.21 14.80 6.60
CA VAL A 88 -3.05 14.95 5.16
C VAL A 88 -4.37 14.75 4.43
N THR A 89 -4.57 15.51 3.38
CA THR A 89 -5.69 15.32 2.46
C THR A 89 -5.29 14.33 1.39
N VAL A 90 -6.16 13.37 1.07
CA VAL A 90 -5.96 12.40 -0.01
C VAL A 90 -7.15 12.39 -0.97
N ALA A 91 -6.88 12.17 -2.24
CA ALA A 91 -7.92 11.96 -3.24
C ALA A 91 -8.49 10.53 -3.11
N SER A 92 -9.80 10.39 -3.02
CA SER A 92 -10.45 9.07 -3.03
C SER A 92 -10.68 8.63 -4.47
N VAL A 93 -10.08 7.51 -4.88
CA VAL A 93 -10.25 6.91 -6.20
C VAL A 93 -11.04 5.59 -6.13
N TYR A 94 -11.96 5.49 -5.18
CA TYR A 94 -12.90 4.37 -5.05
C TYR A 94 -14.27 4.87 -4.58
N GLY A 95 -15.31 4.04 -4.73
CA GLY A 95 -16.68 4.37 -4.32
C GLY A 95 -17.14 5.69 -4.92
N SER A 96 -17.86 6.50 -4.15
CA SER A 96 -18.35 7.82 -4.58
C SER A 96 -17.26 8.79 -5.03
N GLY A 97 -16.02 8.63 -4.53
CA GLY A 97 -14.88 9.42 -4.97
C GLY A 97 -14.52 9.13 -6.43
N ALA A 98 -14.48 7.87 -6.82
CA ALA A 98 -14.25 7.47 -8.21
C ALA A 98 -15.37 8.00 -9.13
N THR A 99 -16.63 7.88 -8.72
CA THR A 99 -17.78 8.41 -9.48
C THR A 99 -17.66 9.92 -9.71
N LYS A 100 -17.34 10.70 -8.67
CA LYS A 100 -17.16 12.16 -8.77
C LYS A 100 -16.02 12.56 -9.70
N LEU A 101 -15.00 11.71 -9.83
CA LEU A 101 -13.87 11.92 -10.71
C LEU A 101 -14.10 11.31 -12.12
N ASN A 102 -15.28 10.73 -12.37
CA ASN A 102 -15.62 10.01 -13.60
C ASN A 102 -14.58 8.97 -13.99
N LEU A 103 -14.15 8.17 -13.00
CA LEU A 103 -13.13 7.13 -13.20
C LEU A 103 -13.78 5.81 -13.57
N ASP A 104 -13.23 5.14 -14.57
CA ASP A 104 -13.61 3.79 -14.94
C ASP A 104 -13.19 2.79 -13.84
N SER A 105 -14.18 2.07 -13.30
CA SER A 105 -13.94 1.03 -12.27
C SER A 105 -13.09 -0.13 -12.81
N ALA A 106 -13.23 -0.49 -14.08
CA ALA A 106 -12.41 -1.53 -14.71
C ALA A 106 -10.95 -1.11 -14.76
N LEU A 107 -10.66 0.17 -15.05
CA LEU A 107 -9.31 0.72 -14.98
C LEU A 107 -8.75 0.67 -13.54
N LEU A 108 -9.55 1.05 -12.55
CA LEU A 108 -9.11 1.09 -11.15
C LEU A 108 -8.86 -0.29 -10.54
N CYS A 109 -9.59 -1.31 -10.97
CA CYS A 109 -9.47 -2.69 -10.51
C CYS A 109 -8.58 -3.56 -11.42
N GLY A 110 -8.12 -3.02 -12.54
CA GLY A 110 -7.43 -3.74 -13.59
C GLY A 110 -6.06 -4.32 -13.21
N GLY A 111 -5.62 -5.24 -14.05
CA GLY A 111 -4.34 -5.93 -13.91
C GLY A 111 -3.11 -5.09 -14.28
N VAL A 112 -1.95 -5.73 -14.28
CA VAL A 112 -0.65 -5.08 -14.55
C VAL A 112 -0.62 -4.41 -15.93
N SER A 113 -1.33 -4.96 -16.93
CA SER A 113 -1.44 -4.40 -18.28
C SER A 113 -2.03 -2.97 -18.30
N GLN A 114 -2.86 -2.62 -17.31
CA GLN A 114 -3.49 -1.30 -17.21
C GLN A 114 -2.70 -0.30 -16.34
N TYR A 115 -1.58 -0.72 -15.74
CA TYR A 115 -0.84 0.13 -14.81
C TYR A 115 -0.25 1.38 -15.46
N SER A 116 0.09 1.36 -16.74
CA SER A 116 0.52 2.58 -17.43
C SER A 116 -0.59 3.65 -17.41
N GLN A 117 -1.80 3.24 -17.73
CA GLN A 117 -2.95 4.13 -17.79
C GLN A 117 -3.40 4.59 -16.39
N THR A 118 -3.38 3.70 -15.39
CA THR A 118 -3.72 4.08 -14.01
C THR A 118 -2.69 5.03 -13.40
N ARG A 119 -1.40 4.87 -13.69
CA ARG A 119 -0.34 5.81 -13.27
C ARG A 119 -0.53 7.20 -13.87
N GLU A 120 -0.84 7.27 -15.16
CA GLU A 120 -1.09 8.53 -15.83
C GLU A 120 -2.32 9.23 -15.26
N THR A 121 -3.43 8.50 -15.11
CA THR A 121 -4.67 8.99 -14.52
C THR A 121 -4.45 9.48 -13.09
N GLY A 122 -3.78 8.68 -12.25
CA GLY A 122 -3.44 9.07 -10.88
C GLY A 122 -2.56 10.31 -10.82
N THR A 123 -1.57 10.42 -11.70
CA THR A 123 -0.73 11.61 -11.81
C THR A 123 -1.54 12.86 -12.17
N LYS A 124 -2.45 12.77 -13.15
CA LYS A 124 -3.34 13.88 -13.53
C LYS A 124 -4.24 14.33 -12.37
N ILE A 125 -4.79 13.36 -11.60
CA ILE A 125 -5.60 13.65 -10.41
C ILE A 125 -4.78 14.42 -9.38
N LEU A 126 -3.56 13.97 -9.06
CA LEU A 126 -2.70 14.61 -8.06
C LEU A 126 -2.24 16.01 -8.47
N LEU A 127 -1.96 16.23 -9.74
CA LEU A 127 -1.60 17.54 -10.26
C LEU A 127 -2.75 18.54 -10.20
N LYS A 128 -3.99 18.08 -10.49
CA LYS A 128 -5.20 18.91 -10.43
C LYS A 128 -5.66 19.16 -8.99
N THR A 129 -5.43 18.21 -8.09
CA THR A 129 -5.85 18.29 -6.69
C THR A 129 -4.67 18.68 -5.80
N LYS A 130 -4.19 19.93 -5.97
CA LYS A 130 -2.98 20.44 -5.29
C LYS A 130 -2.87 20.13 -3.79
N PRO A 131 -3.94 20.19 -2.95
CA PRO A 131 -3.81 19.89 -1.53
C PRO A 131 -3.69 18.38 -1.23
N ALA A 132 -3.90 17.47 -2.21
CA ALA A 132 -3.84 16.05 -1.96
C ALA A 132 -2.40 15.54 -1.89
N PHE A 133 -2.04 14.90 -0.78
CA PHE A 133 -0.75 14.25 -0.56
C PHE A 133 -0.72 12.79 -1.05
N GLY A 134 -1.76 12.34 -1.71
CA GLY A 134 -1.83 10.98 -2.21
C GLY A 134 -3.23 10.58 -2.63
N MET A 135 -3.42 9.29 -2.80
CA MET A 135 -4.68 8.70 -3.19
C MET A 135 -5.02 7.54 -2.27
N ARG A 136 -6.31 7.44 -1.90
CA ARG A 136 -6.89 6.27 -1.24
C ARG A 136 -7.59 5.43 -2.29
N TYR A 137 -7.29 4.14 -2.33
CA TYR A 137 -7.81 3.21 -3.32
C TYR A 137 -8.16 1.86 -2.68
N ARG A 138 -8.97 1.06 -3.36
CA ARG A 138 -9.34 -0.29 -2.93
C ARG A 138 -8.19 -1.27 -3.14
N CYS A 139 -7.94 -2.13 -2.13
CA CYS A 139 -6.99 -3.22 -2.24
C CYS A 139 -7.44 -4.24 -3.31
N ARG A 140 -6.47 -4.86 -3.99
CA ARG A 140 -6.76 -5.77 -5.10
C ARG A 140 -7.39 -7.09 -4.66
N ASN A 141 -6.94 -7.62 -3.54
CA ASN A 141 -7.31 -8.96 -3.07
C ASN A 141 -8.34 -8.94 -1.94
N HIS A 142 -9.00 -7.78 -1.72
CA HIS A 142 -10.02 -7.65 -0.68
C HIS A 142 -10.90 -6.42 -0.93
N ASP A 143 -12.20 -6.66 -1.14
CA ASP A 143 -13.12 -5.59 -1.58
C ASP A 143 -13.40 -4.52 -0.52
N ASN A 144 -13.31 -4.85 0.76
CA ASN A 144 -13.61 -3.94 1.87
C ASN A 144 -12.38 -3.21 2.41
N LEU A 145 -11.17 -3.56 1.95
CA LEU A 145 -9.94 -2.93 2.41
C LEU A 145 -9.47 -1.83 1.47
N THR A 146 -8.95 -0.77 2.06
CA THR A 146 -8.33 0.34 1.33
C THR A 146 -6.88 0.52 1.72
N SER A 147 -6.12 1.04 0.79
CA SER A 147 -4.73 1.44 0.97
C SER A 147 -4.50 2.85 0.44
N LEU A 148 -3.37 3.42 0.79
CA LEU A 148 -2.96 4.76 0.43
C LEU A 148 -1.68 4.69 -0.41
N MET A 149 -1.63 5.47 -1.47
CA MET A 149 -0.39 5.86 -2.10
C MET A 149 -0.14 7.32 -1.74
N LEU A 150 0.90 7.57 -0.94
CA LEU A 150 1.31 8.90 -0.50
C LEU A 150 2.46 9.39 -1.37
N ILE A 151 2.52 10.70 -1.62
CA ILE A 151 3.58 11.36 -2.37
C ILE A 151 4.33 12.33 -1.46
N THR A 152 5.63 12.49 -1.72
CA THR A 152 6.45 13.49 -1.04
C THR A 152 6.56 14.69 -1.96
N ARG A 153 5.72 15.70 -1.73
CA ARG A 153 5.86 16.98 -2.43
C ARG A 153 7.07 17.73 -1.90
N LYS A 154 7.64 18.61 -2.73
CA LYS A 154 8.78 19.44 -2.29
C LYS A 154 8.38 20.41 -1.19
N ASP A 155 7.14 20.95 -1.21
CA ASP A 155 6.66 21.95 -0.25
C ASP A 155 5.12 21.94 -0.17
N PRO A 156 4.53 21.73 1.03
CA PRO A 156 5.18 21.16 2.22
C PRO A 156 5.55 19.68 2.02
N ALA A 157 6.61 19.23 2.67
CA ALA A 157 7.02 17.84 2.62
C ALA A 157 6.09 16.95 3.47
N LEU A 158 5.79 15.75 2.97
CA LEU A 158 5.14 14.71 3.77
C LEU A 158 6.09 14.31 4.92
N SER A 159 5.63 14.45 6.16
CA SER A 159 6.41 14.07 7.33
C SER A 159 5.85 12.81 7.98
N LEU A 160 6.71 11.78 8.09
CA LEU A 160 6.40 10.49 8.68
C LEU A 160 7.43 10.16 9.78
N THR A 161 6.95 9.61 10.88
CA THR A 161 7.78 9.08 11.95
C THR A 161 7.69 7.56 11.98
N LEU A 162 8.84 6.88 12.02
CA LEU A 162 8.88 5.44 12.26
C LEU A 162 8.44 5.16 13.69
N VAL A 163 7.45 4.30 13.85
CA VAL A 163 6.93 3.87 15.16
C VAL A 163 7.50 2.52 15.54
N ASP A 164 7.51 1.56 14.60
CA ASP A 164 7.91 0.19 14.87
C ASP A 164 8.27 -0.53 13.56
N GLU A 165 9.16 -1.50 13.65
CA GLU A 165 9.57 -2.37 12.56
C GLU A 165 9.80 -3.79 13.07
N VAL A 166 9.29 -4.79 12.35
CA VAL A 166 9.48 -6.20 12.72
C VAL A 166 9.56 -7.07 11.46
N ASP A 167 10.45 -8.07 11.46
CA ASP A 167 10.49 -9.10 10.41
C ASP A 167 9.22 -9.95 10.48
N ILE A 168 8.56 -10.19 9.33
CA ILE A 168 7.26 -10.89 9.32
C ILE A 168 7.37 -12.41 9.24
N PHE A 169 8.57 -12.95 9.15
CA PHE A 169 8.77 -14.39 9.08
C PHE A 169 9.71 -14.92 10.18
N PHE A 170 10.83 -14.27 10.40
CA PHE A 170 11.83 -14.73 11.37
C PHE A 170 11.57 -14.23 12.79
N ASP A 171 11.00 -13.04 12.98
CA ASP A 171 10.57 -12.58 14.29
C ASP A 171 9.21 -13.20 14.66
N LYS A 172 9.13 -13.80 15.87
CA LYS A 172 7.91 -14.46 16.34
C LYS A 172 6.71 -13.51 16.38
N ARG A 173 6.90 -12.27 16.89
CA ARG A 173 5.82 -11.26 16.97
C ARG A 173 5.31 -10.88 15.59
N GLY A 174 6.22 -10.60 14.65
CA GLY A 174 5.86 -10.25 13.28
C GLY A 174 5.15 -11.40 12.57
N ARG A 175 5.65 -12.62 12.74
CA ARG A 175 5.06 -13.83 12.18
C ARG A 175 3.65 -14.07 12.71
N ASP A 176 3.44 -14.03 14.02
CA ASP A 176 2.13 -14.26 14.63
C ASP A 176 1.10 -13.22 14.15
N LEU A 177 1.49 -11.94 14.04
CA LEU A 177 0.64 -10.89 13.51
C LEU A 177 0.22 -11.17 12.05
N ILE A 178 1.17 -11.50 11.18
CA ILE A 178 0.89 -11.70 9.76
C ILE A 178 0.09 -12.99 9.51
N LEU A 179 0.47 -14.10 10.16
CA LEU A 179 -0.26 -15.35 10.00
C LEU A 179 -1.67 -15.26 10.58
N GLY A 180 -1.85 -14.54 11.69
CA GLY A 180 -3.17 -14.23 12.24
C GLY A 180 -4.05 -13.51 11.23
N VAL A 181 -3.58 -12.42 10.64
CA VAL A 181 -4.32 -11.66 9.62
C VAL A 181 -4.59 -12.49 8.37
N LEU A 182 -3.60 -13.24 7.89
CA LEU A 182 -3.79 -14.12 6.72
C LEU A 182 -4.92 -15.13 6.96
N HIS A 183 -4.99 -15.68 8.17
CA HIS A 183 -6.04 -16.63 8.56
C HIS A 183 -7.42 -15.96 8.72
N THR A 184 -7.50 -14.87 9.51
CA THR A 184 -8.79 -14.25 9.88
C THR A 184 -9.43 -13.45 8.77
N GLU A 185 -8.63 -12.69 8.02
CA GLU A 185 -9.15 -11.78 6.99
C GLU A 185 -9.18 -12.40 5.59
N PHE A 186 -8.23 -13.29 5.30
CA PHE A 186 -8.07 -13.84 3.94
C PHE A 186 -8.38 -15.34 3.85
N GLN A 187 -8.64 -16.01 4.97
CA GLN A 187 -8.86 -17.47 5.03
C GLN A 187 -7.68 -18.26 4.42
N LEU A 188 -6.47 -17.74 4.60
CA LEU A 188 -5.24 -18.33 4.10
C LEU A 188 -4.43 -18.95 5.22
N GLN A 189 -3.75 -20.07 4.91
CA GLN A 189 -2.96 -20.81 5.89
C GLN A 189 -1.52 -21.02 5.41
N TYR A 190 -0.59 -20.90 6.33
CA TYR A 190 0.81 -21.28 6.09
C TYR A 190 1.03 -22.71 6.59
N THR A 191 1.46 -23.60 5.71
CA THR A 191 1.65 -25.02 5.99
C THR A 191 3.13 -25.45 6.01
N GLY A 192 4.06 -24.53 5.83
CA GLY A 192 5.50 -24.80 5.85
C GLY A 192 6.08 -24.84 7.26
N LEU A 193 7.35 -25.27 7.37
CA LEU A 193 8.11 -25.20 8.61
C LEU A 193 8.33 -23.74 9.02
N LEU A 194 8.07 -23.43 10.28
CA LEU A 194 8.33 -22.13 10.87
C LEU A 194 9.77 -22.10 11.41
N PRO A 195 10.46 -20.96 11.34
CA PRO A 195 11.75 -20.80 12.01
C PRO A 195 11.55 -20.86 13.52
N ASN A 196 12.52 -21.44 14.20
CA ASN A 196 12.61 -21.52 15.66
C ASN A 196 12.78 -20.14 16.28
#